data_2d8f3603b112b683ccafa0042393c954
#
_entry.id   2d8f3603b112b683ccafa0042393c954
#
_cell.length_a   1.000
_cell.length_b   1.000
_cell.length_c   1.000
_cell.angle_alpha   90.00
_cell.angle_beta   90.00
_cell.angle_gamma   90.00
#
_symmetry.space_group_name_H-M   'P 1'
#
loop_
_entity.id
_entity.type
_entity.pdbx_description
1 polymer ?
#
loop_
_entity_poly.entity_id
_entity_poly.type
_entity_poly.pdbx_seq_one_letter_code
_entity_poly.pdbx_strand_id
1 'polypeptide(L)'
;MKPVLLFMLLLLLGAKPVSAMEVDQVSYGKFGNITVYKPSDAPVAVVLFVSGDGGWKDVVVDMARHMANDGALVLGIDARHFEYYMSKVPAACLYPAADFEELSLSIQKRYKLPNYLKPVLMGYSYGATLIYGILVQAPANTFKGGIAIGFSPDINLNKPLCKGNGLSQKPIKKGISYLLGPTNSLTAPLLVINGKKDLACPFPATERFLKGMPMTELVALPNAGHGFLNTEDWNAALTDGFKKMLKAPGFTERKAAENKTGSNQTPIAAYKGDLPLTLIRSSQQNKLPMVFMISGDGGWTSFDQSLAEELASKGLSVLGMDAQKYFWNAKTPDQTSRAVSLALEHYLSELGKENLILAGYSFGASIVPFIANRLPVHLKSQLKAVVSLSPDVTADFEIHLVDLLNFSSSKDDYKVIPEMKKLMPLVPVSIFGTGEGAKIRSVFVNNGLKVVTIPGDHHFDKDYEKIGAAFLKEIMD
;
A
#
# COMPACT_ATOMS: atom_id res chain seq x y z
N MET A 1 -71.58 7.78 38.36
CA MET A 1 -70.25 7.17 38.52
C MET A 1 -69.78 6.73 37.15
N LYS A 2 -68.83 7.44 36.54
CA LYS A 2 -68.22 7.09 35.23
C LYS A 2 -66.87 6.38 35.48
N PRO A 3 -66.58 5.27 34.86
CA PRO A 3 -65.25 4.65 35.01
C PRO A 3 -64.21 5.39 34.16
N VAL A 4 -63.09 5.74 34.80
CA VAL A 4 -61.90 6.27 34.16
C VAL A 4 -61.08 5.08 33.58
N LEU A 5 -60.97 5.02 32.27
CA LEU A 5 -60.15 4.04 31.57
C LEU A 5 -58.68 4.55 31.54
N LEU A 6 -57.82 3.92 32.32
CA LEU A 6 -56.38 4.21 32.38
C LEU A 6 -55.72 3.52 31.19
N PHE A 7 -55.30 4.28 30.15
CA PHE A 7 -54.53 3.78 29.01
C PHE A 7 -53.07 3.65 29.43
N MET A 8 -52.63 2.43 29.67
CA MET A 8 -51.21 2.10 29.94
C MET A 8 -50.48 2.02 28.61
N LEU A 9 -49.70 3.08 28.26
CA LEU A 9 -48.87 3.15 27.07
C LEU A 9 -47.60 2.31 27.31
N LEU A 10 -47.56 1.06 26.81
CA LEU A 10 -46.37 0.24 26.80
C LEU A 10 -45.37 0.82 25.77
N LEU A 11 -44.31 1.46 26.25
CA LEU A 11 -43.13 1.81 25.48
C LEU A 11 -42.38 0.51 25.16
N LEU A 12 -42.61 -0.06 23.98
CA LEU A 12 -41.76 -1.07 23.37
C LEU A 12 -40.44 -0.41 23.03
N LEU A 13 -39.49 -0.46 23.94
CA LEU A 13 -38.08 -0.26 23.64
C LEU A 13 -37.66 -1.36 22.63
N GLY A 14 -37.63 -1.01 21.34
CA GLY A 14 -37.16 -1.87 20.28
C GLY A 14 -35.70 -2.19 20.50
N ALA A 15 -35.39 -3.30 21.15
CA ALA A 15 -34.06 -3.89 21.11
C ALA A 15 -33.76 -4.19 19.63
N LYS A 16 -32.81 -3.47 19.03
CA LYS A 16 -32.29 -3.85 17.71
C LYS A 16 -31.82 -5.30 17.82
N PRO A 17 -32.26 -6.21 16.92
CA PRO A 17 -31.75 -7.57 16.93
C PRO A 17 -30.23 -7.48 16.79
N VAL A 18 -29.49 -8.14 17.68
CA VAL A 18 -28.06 -8.36 17.51
C VAL A 18 -27.91 -9.14 16.19
N SER A 19 -27.52 -8.46 15.14
CA SER A 19 -27.29 -9.10 13.85
C SER A 19 -26.16 -10.11 14.04
N ALA A 20 -26.41 -11.38 13.74
CA ALA A 20 -25.37 -12.39 13.72
C ALA A 20 -24.26 -11.92 12.75
N MET A 21 -22.99 -12.08 13.15
CA MET A 21 -21.86 -11.74 12.29
C MET A 21 -22.00 -12.44 10.96
N GLU A 22 -21.96 -11.67 9.88
CA GLU A 22 -22.03 -12.22 8.52
C GLU A 22 -20.67 -12.83 8.14
N VAL A 23 -20.70 -14.11 7.78
CA VAL A 23 -19.51 -14.86 7.35
C VAL A 23 -19.75 -15.36 5.93
N ASP A 24 -18.82 -15.04 5.03
CA ASP A 24 -18.89 -15.35 3.61
C ASP A 24 -17.73 -16.28 3.20
N GLN A 25 -17.85 -16.94 2.06
CA GLN A 25 -16.78 -17.76 1.47
C GLN A 25 -16.48 -17.23 0.06
N VAL A 26 -15.20 -16.96 -0.18
CA VAL A 26 -14.72 -16.46 -1.47
C VAL A 26 -13.62 -17.36 -1.98
N SER A 27 -13.79 -17.95 -3.14
CA SER A 27 -12.71 -18.67 -3.81
C SER A 27 -11.82 -17.66 -4.54
N TYR A 28 -10.52 -17.68 -4.27
CA TYR A 28 -9.56 -16.74 -4.85
C TYR A 28 -8.24 -17.42 -5.19
N GLY A 29 -8.10 -17.85 -6.45
CA GLY A 29 -6.86 -18.34 -7.07
C GLY A 29 -5.92 -19.10 -6.13
N LYS A 30 -4.79 -18.51 -5.87
CA LYS A 30 -3.67 -19.02 -5.05
C LYS A 30 -4.04 -19.31 -3.59
N PHE A 31 -5.05 -18.65 -3.08
CA PHE A 31 -5.46 -18.74 -1.68
C PHE A 31 -6.56 -19.79 -1.46
N GLY A 32 -7.16 -20.32 -2.54
CA GLY A 32 -8.29 -21.24 -2.43
C GLY A 32 -9.52 -20.57 -1.83
N ASN A 33 -10.19 -21.25 -0.90
CA ASN A 33 -11.37 -20.72 -0.22
C ASN A 33 -10.94 -19.85 0.97
N ILE A 34 -11.28 -18.58 0.90
CA ILE A 34 -11.05 -17.58 1.94
C ILE A 34 -12.35 -17.38 2.72
N THR A 35 -12.28 -17.45 4.04
CA THR A 35 -13.41 -17.12 4.91
C THR A 35 -13.41 -15.62 5.22
N VAL A 36 -14.47 -14.91 4.84
CA VAL A 36 -14.58 -13.47 5.05
C VAL A 36 -15.53 -13.18 6.20
N TYR A 37 -15.01 -12.57 7.27
CA TYR A 37 -15.81 -12.13 8.42
C TYR A 37 -16.08 -10.64 8.27
N LYS A 38 -17.36 -10.26 8.23
CA LYS A 38 -17.77 -8.88 8.04
C LYS A 38 -18.11 -8.24 9.40
N PRO A 39 -17.61 -7.03 9.68
CA PRO A 39 -18.08 -6.28 10.83
C PRO A 39 -19.55 -5.84 10.65
N SER A 40 -20.22 -5.48 11.73
CA SER A 40 -21.61 -4.98 11.71
C SER A 40 -21.78 -3.65 10.99
N ASP A 41 -20.74 -2.84 11.04
CA ASP A 41 -20.68 -1.50 10.42
C ASP A 41 -19.66 -1.46 9.28
N ALA A 42 -19.51 -0.29 8.65
CA ALA A 42 -18.48 -0.11 7.62
C ALA A 42 -17.10 -0.45 8.19
N PRO A 43 -16.28 -1.26 7.49
CA PRO A 43 -14.98 -1.67 7.98
C PRO A 43 -14.04 -0.49 8.25
N VAL A 44 -13.42 -0.48 9.43
CA VAL A 44 -12.37 0.49 9.79
C VAL A 44 -10.97 0.01 9.36
N ALA A 45 -10.83 -1.27 9.05
CA ALA A 45 -9.60 -1.93 8.58
C ALA A 45 -9.92 -3.17 7.76
N VAL A 46 -8.93 -3.62 7.01
CA VAL A 46 -8.90 -4.94 6.37
C VAL A 46 -7.77 -5.74 7.01
N VAL A 47 -8.06 -6.98 7.43
CA VAL A 47 -7.08 -7.88 8.05
C VAL A 47 -6.93 -9.12 7.18
N LEU A 48 -5.71 -9.39 6.72
CA LEU A 48 -5.34 -10.62 6.03
C LEU A 48 -4.76 -11.59 7.07
N PHE A 49 -5.58 -12.53 7.52
CA PHE A 49 -5.22 -13.41 8.63
C PHE A 49 -4.84 -14.81 8.14
N VAL A 50 -3.58 -15.18 8.34
CA VAL A 50 -3.01 -16.49 7.97
C VAL A 50 -3.04 -17.42 9.17
N SER A 51 -3.60 -18.61 9.00
CA SER A 51 -3.63 -19.65 10.02
C SER A 51 -2.24 -20.23 10.32
N GLY A 52 -2.15 -21.07 11.35
CA GLY A 52 -1.01 -21.97 11.54
C GLY A 52 -1.05 -23.17 10.57
N ASP A 53 -0.09 -24.07 10.72
CA ASP A 53 0.03 -25.34 9.98
C ASP A 53 -1.15 -26.29 10.20
N GLY A 54 -1.91 -26.11 11.29
CA GLY A 54 -3.17 -26.79 11.55
C GLY A 54 -4.31 -26.41 10.60
N GLY A 55 -4.19 -25.33 9.82
CA GLY A 55 -5.19 -24.80 8.91
C GLY A 55 -6.21 -23.87 9.57
N TRP A 56 -7.26 -23.50 8.81
CA TRP A 56 -8.26 -22.50 9.23
C TRP A 56 -9.34 -23.13 10.13
N LYS A 57 -9.05 -23.24 11.43
CA LYS A 57 -9.95 -23.82 12.45
C LYS A 57 -9.57 -23.37 13.86
N ASP A 58 -10.38 -23.72 14.84
CA ASP A 58 -10.11 -23.53 16.27
C ASP A 58 -9.85 -22.03 16.61
N VAL A 59 -8.79 -21.75 17.35
CA VAL A 59 -8.47 -20.41 17.87
C VAL A 59 -8.36 -19.31 16.79
N VAL A 60 -7.94 -19.66 15.57
CA VAL A 60 -7.86 -18.63 14.49
C VAL A 60 -9.23 -18.16 14.07
N VAL A 61 -10.25 -19.00 14.15
CA VAL A 61 -11.66 -18.63 13.90
C VAL A 61 -12.16 -17.67 14.98
N ASP A 62 -11.84 -17.95 16.24
CA ASP A 62 -12.24 -17.08 17.37
C ASP A 62 -11.54 -15.72 17.29
N MET A 63 -10.24 -15.70 16.98
CA MET A 63 -9.49 -14.47 16.75
C MET A 63 -10.04 -13.67 15.56
N ALA A 64 -10.40 -14.34 14.45
CA ALA A 64 -10.99 -13.67 13.30
C ALA A 64 -12.34 -13.01 13.63
N ARG A 65 -13.19 -13.70 14.37
CA ARG A 65 -14.47 -13.14 14.86
C ARG A 65 -14.24 -11.97 15.80
N HIS A 66 -13.25 -12.09 16.69
CA HIS A 66 -12.89 -11.00 17.61
C HIS A 66 -12.45 -9.75 16.84
N MET A 67 -11.59 -9.90 15.84
CA MET A 67 -11.15 -8.78 14.98
C MET A 67 -12.30 -8.16 14.18
N ALA A 68 -13.24 -8.98 13.71
CA ALA A 68 -14.42 -8.47 13.01
C ALA A 68 -15.36 -7.69 13.95
N ASN A 69 -15.50 -8.11 15.22
CA ASN A 69 -16.19 -7.36 16.26
C ASN A 69 -15.49 -6.03 16.60
N ASP A 70 -14.16 -5.97 16.46
CA ASP A 70 -13.36 -4.75 16.56
C ASP A 70 -13.43 -3.86 15.29
N GLY A 71 -14.29 -4.21 14.32
CA GLY A 71 -14.58 -3.43 13.14
C GLY A 71 -13.74 -3.75 11.91
N ALA A 72 -12.99 -4.83 11.90
CA ALA A 72 -12.20 -5.24 10.74
C ALA A 72 -13.00 -6.11 9.75
N LEU A 73 -12.81 -5.92 8.45
CA LEU A 73 -13.10 -6.93 7.43
C LEU A 73 -11.95 -7.95 7.46
N VAL A 74 -12.21 -9.17 7.94
CA VAL A 74 -11.16 -10.18 8.13
C VAL A 74 -11.23 -11.22 7.02
N LEU A 75 -10.08 -11.44 6.35
CA LEU A 75 -9.90 -12.46 5.33
C LEU A 75 -9.10 -13.61 5.93
N GLY A 76 -9.79 -14.71 6.25
CA GLY A 76 -9.19 -15.92 6.81
C GLY A 76 -8.56 -16.80 5.73
N ILE A 77 -7.25 -16.97 5.80
CA ILE A 77 -6.41 -17.66 4.83
C ILE A 77 -5.89 -18.96 5.43
N ASP A 78 -6.20 -20.10 4.84
CA ASP A 78 -5.63 -21.40 5.23
C ASP A 78 -4.17 -21.49 4.76
N ALA A 79 -3.24 -21.49 5.70
CA ALA A 79 -1.81 -21.54 5.43
C ALA A 79 -1.39 -22.76 4.61
N ARG A 80 -2.01 -23.93 4.84
CA ARG A 80 -1.67 -25.20 4.14
C ARG A 80 -1.98 -25.11 2.64
N HIS A 81 -3.11 -24.47 2.29
CA HIS A 81 -3.48 -24.30 0.89
C HIS A 81 -2.50 -23.34 0.21
N PHE A 82 -2.21 -22.20 0.85
CA PHE A 82 -1.29 -21.21 0.30
C PHE A 82 0.15 -21.74 0.21
N GLU A 83 0.63 -22.48 1.21
CA GLU A 83 1.93 -23.15 1.19
C GLU A 83 2.03 -24.15 0.04
N TYR A 84 1.01 -24.99 -0.15
CA TYR A 84 0.95 -25.91 -1.29
C TYR A 84 1.05 -25.18 -2.62
N TYR A 85 0.34 -24.06 -2.77
CA TYR A 85 0.42 -23.25 -3.98
C TYR A 85 1.83 -22.67 -4.16
N MET A 86 2.40 -22.04 -3.14
CA MET A 86 3.76 -21.49 -3.19
C MET A 86 4.79 -22.57 -3.58
N SER A 87 4.61 -23.81 -3.13
CA SER A 87 5.52 -24.92 -3.45
C SER A 87 5.61 -25.20 -4.96
N LYS A 88 4.57 -24.86 -5.74
CA LYS A 88 4.46 -25.10 -7.19
C LYS A 88 4.97 -23.94 -8.04
N VAL A 89 5.20 -22.76 -7.45
CA VAL A 89 5.67 -21.58 -8.20
C VAL A 89 7.03 -21.88 -8.84
N PRO A 90 7.21 -21.74 -10.16
CA PRO A 90 8.48 -22.05 -10.85
C PRO A 90 9.49 -20.89 -10.76
N ALA A 91 9.78 -20.41 -9.53
CA ALA A 91 10.68 -19.31 -9.27
C ALA A 91 11.82 -19.75 -8.34
N ALA A 92 12.95 -19.05 -8.36
CA ALA A 92 14.08 -19.29 -7.48
C ALA A 92 13.81 -18.88 -6.02
N CYS A 93 12.95 -17.89 -5.83
CA CYS A 93 12.47 -17.41 -4.53
C CYS A 93 10.97 -17.07 -4.61
N LEU A 94 10.31 -16.97 -3.46
CA LEU A 94 8.87 -16.70 -3.32
C LEU A 94 8.64 -15.23 -2.94
N TYR A 95 7.65 -14.58 -3.57
CA TYR A 95 7.30 -13.19 -3.30
C TYR A 95 5.82 -13.02 -2.90
N PRO A 96 5.38 -13.61 -1.77
CA PRO A 96 3.98 -13.56 -1.35
C PRO A 96 3.47 -12.15 -1.03
N ALA A 97 4.33 -11.15 -0.84
CA ALA A 97 3.90 -9.78 -0.58
C ALA A 97 2.98 -9.24 -1.68
N ALA A 98 3.31 -9.50 -2.97
CA ALA A 98 2.46 -9.11 -4.08
C ALA A 98 1.12 -9.87 -4.09
N ASP A 99 1.15 -11.18 -3.80
CA ASP A 99 -0.07 -12.01 -3.77
C ASP A 99 -1.07 -11.51 -2.71
N PHE A 100 -0.57 -11.11 -1.53
CA PHE A 100 -1.40 -10.58 -0.43
C PHE A 100 -1.96 -9.19 -0.74
N GLU A 101 -1.17 -8.35 -1.39
CA GLU A 101 -1.64 -7.03 -1.84
C GLU A 101 -2.74 -7.17 -2.89
N GLU A 102 -2.54 -7.99 -3.91
CA GLU A 102 -3.52 -8.30 -4.96
C GLU A 102 -4.83 -8.86 -4.38
N LEU A 103 -4.73 -9.81 -3.44
CA LEU A 103 -5.90 -10.32 -2.72
C LEU A 103 -6.67 -9.20 -2.02
N SER A 104 -5.96 -8.34 -1.29
CA SER A 104 -6.57 -7.23 -0.55
C SER A 104 -7.32 -6.29 -1.48
N LEU A 105 -6.70 -5.89 -2.59
CA LEU A 105 -7.30 -5.02 -3.60
C LEU A 105 -8.59 -5.64 -4.17
N SER A 106 -8.51 -6.90 -4.61
CA SER A 106 -9.64 -7.61 -5.21
C SER A 106 -10.83 -7.74 -4.26
N ILE A 107 -10.58 -8.12 -3.02
CA ILE A 107 -11.66 -8.29 -2.04
C ILE A 107 -12.27 -6.94 -1.66
N GLN A 108 -11.47 -5.90 -1.47
CA GLN A 108 -11.99 -4.57 -1.14
C GLN A 108 -12.86 -4.00 -2.28
N LYS A 109 -12.46 -4.17 -3.53
CA LYS A 109 -13.30 -3.81 -4.70
C LYS A 109 -14.57 -4.65 -4.76
N ARG A 110 -14.48 -5.98 -4.56
CA ARG A 110 -15.62 -6.89 -4.55
C ARG A 110 -16.67 -6.48 -3.51
N TYR A 111 -16.22 -6.09 -2.31
CA TYR A 111 -17.09 -5.64 -1.23
C TYR A 111 -17.40 -4.14 -1.29
N LYS A 112 -16.98 -3.45 -2.36
CA LYS A 112 -17.28 -2.04 -2.66
C LYS A 112 -16.92 -1.10 -1.50
N LEU A 113 -15.74 -1.30 -0.89
CA LEU A 113 -15.26 -0.38 0.13
C LEU A 113 -15.14 1.03 -0.46
N PRO A 114 -15.64 2.07 0.23
CA PRO A 114 -15.64 3.44 -0.31
C PRO A 114 -14.23 4.00 -0.53
N ASN A 115 -13.26 3.51 0.24
CA ASN A 115 -11.84 3.88 0.12
C ASN A 115 -10.98 2.64 0.26
N TYR A 116 -9.81 2.64 -0.39
CA TYR A 116 -8.81 1.60 -0.15
C TYR A 116 -8.24 1.72 1.26
N LEU A 117 -8.35 0.64 2.04
CA LEU A 117 -7.75 0.50 3.36
C LEU A 117 -6.49 -0.35 3.25
N LYS A 118 -5.32 0.20 3.58
CA LYS A 118 -4.09 -0.59 3.64
C LYS A 118 -4.29 -1.77 4.60
N PRO A 119 -4.10 -3.01 4.14
CA PRO A 119 -4.39 -4.16 4.97
C PRO A 119 -3.39 -4.32 6.12
N VAL A 120 -3.89 -4.82 7.24
CA VAL A 120 -3.08 -5.35 8.32
C VAL A 120 -2.83 -6.83 8.06
N LEU A 121 -1.58 -7.24 8.07
CA LEU A 121 -1.22 -8.65 8.07
C LEU A 121 -1.41 -9.21 9.47
N MET A 122 -2.06 -10.35 9.61
CA MET A 122 -2.17 -11.07 10.87
C MET A 122 -1.80 -12.53 10.64
N GLY A 123 -1.09 -13.14 11.58
CA GLY A 123 -0.70 -14.53 11.46
C GLY A 123 -0.58 -15.22 12.79
N TYR A 124 -0.91 -16.52 12.79
CA TYR A 124 -0.78 -17.38 13.95
C TYR A 124 0.23 -18.51 13.67
N SER A 125 1.17 -18.76 14.58
CA SER A 125 2.17 -19.83 14.48
C SER A 125 2.95 -19.75 13.15
N TYR A 126 2.87 -20.73 12.26
CA TYR A 126 3.41 -20.69 10.91
C TYR A 126 3.02 -19.38 10.18
N GLY A 127 1.74 -19.01 10.26
CA GLY A 127 1.25 -17.75 9.67
C GLY A 127 1.93 -16.52 10.27
N ALA A 128 2.28 -16.53 11.55
CA ALA A 128 3.00 -15.42 12.20
C ALA A 128 4.39 -15.20 11.58
N THR A 129 5.11 -16.28 11.32
CA THR A 129 6.42 -16.22 10.67
C THR A 129 6.30 -15.81 9.20
N LEU A 130 5.29 -16.33 8.50
CA LEU A 130 5.04 -15.97 7.10
C LEU A 130 4.73 -14.49 6.96
N ILE A 131 3.85 -13.93 7.80
CA ILE A 131 3.50 -12.49 7.71
C ILE A 131 4.67 -11.58 8.09
N TYR A 132 5.57 -12.01 8.97
CA TYR A 132 6.82 -11.31 9.22
C TYR A 132 7.67 -11.24 7.95
N GLY A 133 7.87 -12.37 7.27
CA GLY A 133 8.58 -12.42 6.00
C GLY A 133 7.96 -11.52 4.94
N ILE A 134 6.63 -11.55 4.79
CA ILE A 134 5.86 -10.71 3.88
C ILE A 134 6.06 -9.22 4.22
N LEU A 135 5.95 -8.85 5.50
CA LEU A 135 6.06 -7.46 5.94
C LEU A 135 7.46 -6.87 5.66
N VAL A 136 8.52 -7.66 5.90
CA VAL A 136 9.91 -7.25 5.62
C VAL A 136 10.18 -7.20 4.12
N GLN A 137 9.59 -8.11 3.35
CA GLN A 137 9.76 -8.20 1.90
C GLN A 137 9.06 -7.06 1.16
N ALA A 138 7.92 -6.62 1.68
CA ALA A 138 7.03 -5.66 1.02
C ALA A 138 7.66 -4.26 0.87
N PRO A 139 7.36 -3.56 -0.23
CA PRO A 139 7.64 -2.14 -0.34
C PRO A 139 6.99 -1.33 0.78
N ALA A 140 7.52 -0.13 1.03
CA ALA A 140 6.87 0.82 1.93
C ALA A 140 5.44 1.13 1.44
N ASN A 141 4.54 1.35 2.39
CA ASN A 141 3.14 1.69 2.12
C ASN A 141 2.23 0.56 1.57
N THR A 142 2.72 -0.66 1.37
CA THR A 142 1.88 -1.81 0.98
C THR A 142 0.95 -2.22 2.13
N PHE A 143 1.48 -2.41 3.33
CA PHE A 143 0.70 -2.85 4.50
C PHE A 143 0.65 -1.78 5.59
N LYS A 144 -0.43 -1.77 6.37
CA LYS A 144 -0.58 -0.90 7.55
C LYS A 144 0.33 -1.35 8.69
N GLY A 145 0.54 -2.66 8.82
CA GLY A 145 1.40 -3.30 9.82
C GLY A 145 1.19 -4.80 9.86
N GLY A 146 1.84 -5.46 10.83
CA GLY A 146 1.72 -6.90 11.07
C GLY A 146 1.42 -7.23 12.54
N ILE A 147 0.58 -8.25 12.77
CA ILE A 147 0.28 -8.84 14.08
C ILE A 147 0.65 -10.31 14.04
N ALA A 148 1.74 -10.69 14.70
CA ALA A 148 2.26 -12.04 14.74
C ALA A 148 1.97 -12.69 16.09
N ILE A 149 1.20 -13.78 16.12
CA ILE A 149 0.77 -14.46 17.33
C ILE A 149 1.41 -15.85 17.40
N GLY A 150 2.11 -16.15 18.49
CA GLY A 150 2.89 -17.39 18.60
C GLY A 150 4.03 -17.44 17.59
N PHE A 151 4.82 -16.37 17.51
CA PHE A 151 5.88 -16.18 16.52
C PHE A 151 7.15 -16.96 16.87
N SER A 152 7.73 -17.58 15.85
CA SER A 152 9.11 -18.09 15.80
C SER A 152 9.75 -17.68 14.47
N PRO A 153 11.06 -17.42 14.40
CA PRO A 153 11.68 -16.95 13.14
C PRO A 153 11.93 -18.06 12.10
N ASP A 154 11.70 -19.32 12.43
CA ASP A 154 11.87 -20.45 11.51
C ASP A 154 10.58 -20.73 10.74
N ILE A 155 10.73 -21.02 9.43
CA ILE A 155 9.60 -21.30 8.54
C ILE A 155 9.89 -22.49 7.62
N ASN A 156 8.89 -23.36 7.44
CA ASN A 156 8.95 -24.46 6.49
C ASN A 156 8.53 -23.96 5.11
N LEU A 157 9.47 -23.93 4.18
CA LEU A 157 9.26 -23.56 2.76
C LEU A 157 10.23 -24.34 1.91
N ASN A 158 9.78 -24.80 0.74
CA ASN A 158 10.64 -25.49 -0.22
C ASN A 158 11.62 -24.56 -0.96
N LYS A 159 11.38 -23.25 -0.92
CA LYS A 159 12.21 -22.19 -1.52
C LYS A 159 12.31 -21.01 -0.55
N PRO A 160 13.42 -20.24 -0.63
CA PRO A 160 13.54 -19.03 0.16
C PRO A 160 12.49 -17.98 -0.24
N LEU A 161 12.14 -17.10 0.67
CA LEU A 161 11.47 -15.85 0.32
C LEU A 161 12.43 -14.94 -0.45
N CYS A 162 11.96 -14.18 -1.42
CA CYS A 162 12.79 -13.18 -2.10
C CYS A 162 13.20 -12.09 -1.11
N LYS A 163 14.36 -11.50 -1.33
CA LYS A 163 14.93 -10.48 -0.43
C LYS A 163 14.00 -9.28 -0.25
N GLY A 164 13.35 -8.84 -1.34
CA GLY A 164 12.49 -7.65 -1.31
C GLY A 164 13.20 -6.46 -0.68
N ASN A 165 12.53 -5.79 0.26
CA ASN A 165 13.03 -4.60 0.96
C ASN A 165 14.06 -4.92 2.07
N GLY A 166 14.77 -6.03 1.97
CA GLY A 166 15.90 -6.34 2.85
C GLY A 166 15.73 -7.57 3.74
N LEU A 167 14.81 -8.48 3.42
CA LEU A 167 14.67 -9.73 4.16
C LEU A 167 15.97 -10.54 4.09
N SER A 168 16.52 -10.86 5.26
CA SER A 168 17.63 -11.79 5.41
C SER A 168 17.12 -13.15 5.87
N GLN A 169 17.75 -14.23 5.40
CA GLN A 169 17.39 -15.58 5.79
C GLN A 169 18.53 -16.54 5.50
N LYS A 170 18.57 -17.67 6.22
CA LYS A 170 19.49 -18.76 5.97
C LYS A 170 18.77 -20.10 6.02
N PRO A 171 19.18 -21.10 5.22
CA PRO A 171 18.57 -22.42 5.29
C PRO A 171 18.91 -23.10 6.64
N ILE A 172 17.90 -23.65 7.30
CA ILE A 172 18.06 -24.63 8.38
C ILE A 172 18.26 -26.01 7.74
N LYS A 173 17.32 -26.35 6.83
CA LYS A 173 17.41 -27.53 5.99
C LYS A 173 17.08 -27.13 4.54
N LYS A 174 18.05 -27.21 3.65
CA LYS A 174 17.92 -26.76 2.25
C LYS A 174 16.70 -27.37 1.57
N GLY A 175 15.84 -26.53 0.99
CA GLY A 175 14.63 -26.96 0.29
C GLY A 175 13.49 -27.42 1.22
N ILE A 176 13.58 -27.19 2.52
CA ILE A 176 12.57 -27.61 3.52
C ILE A 176 12.28 -26.49 4.52
N SER A 177 13.29 -25.81 5.06
CA SER A 177 13.08 -24.79 6.08
C SER A 177 14.18 -23.74 6.11
N TYR A 178 13.78 -22.53 6.52
CA TYR A 178 14.64 -21.35 6.59
C TYR A 178 14.47 -20.67 7.96
N LEU A 179 15.56 -20.07 8.44
CA LEU A 179 15.56 -19.15 9.56
C LEU A 179 15.58 -17.72 8.99
N LEU A 180 14.51 -16.97 9.23
CA LEU A 180 14.43 -15.55 8.88
C LEU A 180 15.30 -14.75 9.87
N GLY A 181 15.97 -13.72 9.37
CA GLY A 181 16.81 -12.85 10.18
C GLY A 181 16.04 -11.62 10.68
N PRO A 182 16.51 -11.00 11.78
CA PRO A 182 16.00 -9.70 12.21
C PRO A 182 16.34 -8.61 11.16
N THR A 183 15.59 -7.50 11.19
CA THR A 183 15.79 -6.40 10.25
C THR A 183 15.71 -5.05 10.92
N ASN A 184 16.46 -4.08 10.39
CA ASN A 184 16.34 -2.67 10.76
C ASN A 184 15.57 -1.84 9.72
N SER A 185 15.04 -2.49 8.67
CA SER A 185 14.39 -1.84 7.53
C SER A 185 12.87 -2.02 7.49
N LEU A 186 12.21 -2.28 8.62
CA LEU A 186 10.75 -2.32 8.67
C LEU A 186 10.17 -0.98 8.22
N THR A 187 9.22 -1.04 7.30
CA THR A 187 8.49 0.12 6.79
C THR A 187 7.12 0.29 7.43
N ALA A 188 6.66 -0.72 8.17
CA ALA A 188 5.40 -0.73 8.89
C ALA A 188 5.56 -1.41 10.28
N PRO A 189 4.74 -1.06 11.29
CA PRO A 189 4.86 -1.61 12.64
C PRO A 189 4.58 -3.12 12.69
N LEU A 190 5.27 -3.81 13.57
CA LEU A 190 5.07 -5.22 13.89
C LEU A 190 4.75 -5.39 15.36
N LEU A 191 3.56 -5.91 15.66
CA LEU A 191 3.18 -6.39 16.99
C LEU A 191 3.39 -7.90 17.06
N VAL A 192 4.09 -8.36 18.08
CA VAL A 192 4.27 -9.78 18.36
C VAL A 192 3.62 -10.12 19.70
N ILE A 193 2.74 -11.11 19.73
CA ILE A 193 2.04 -11.58 20.93
C ILE A 193 2.44 -13.04 21.17
N ASN A 194 3.25 -13.29 22.20
CA ASN A 194 3.69 -14.64 22.54
C ASN A 194 3.36 -15.03 23.98
N GLY A 195 2.98 -16.30 24.16
CA GLY A 195 2.75 -16.89 25.46
C GLY A 195 4.06 -17.21 26.19
N LYS A 196 4.14 -16.91 27.51
CA LYS A 196 5.30 -17.30 28.30
C LYS A 196 5.38 -18.81 28.57
N LYS A 197 4.27 -19.53 28.42
CA LYS A 197 4.20 -20.99 28.53
C LYS A 197 4.25 -21.69 27.16
N ASP A 198 4.54 -20.95 26.09
CA ASP A 198 4.66 -21.50 24.75
C ASP A 198 5.96 -22.27 24.57
N LEU A 199 5.84 -23.59 24.37
CA LEU A 199 6.98 -24.48 24.15
C LEU A 199 7.34 -24.67 22.69
N ALA A 200 6.39 -24.40 21.75
CA ALA A 200 6.64 -24.49 20.32
C ALA A 200 7.34 -23.24 19.80
N CYS A 201 6.92 -22.06 20.27
CA CYS A 201 7.53 -20.77 19.96
C CYS A 201 8.02 -20.10 21.25
N PRO A 202 9.16 -20.52 21.82
CA PRO A 202 9.60 -20.10 23.14
C PRO A 202 9.80 -18.60 23.28
N PHE A 203 9.10 -17.98 24.22
CA PHE A 203 9.13 -16.54 24.45
C PHE A 203 10.55 -15.93 24.51
N PRO A 204 11.53 -16.52 25.24
CA PRO A 204 12.89 -15.97 25.30
C PRO A 204 13.62 -15.97 23.95
N ALA A 205 13.27 -16.86 23.02
CA ALA A 205 13.85 -16.89 21.68
C ALA A 205 13.28 -15.75 20.83
N THR A 206 11.96 -15.52 20.90
CA THR A 206 11.28 -14.39 20.26
C THR A 206 11.80 -13.05 20.78
N GLU A 207 11.93 -12.92 22.11
CA GLU A 207 12.47 -11.69 22.73
C GLU A 207 13.89 -11.37 22.24
N ARG A 208 14.77 -12.38 22.18
CA ARG A 208 16.13 -12.18 21.62
C ARG A 208 16.12 -11.81 20.16
N PHE A 209 15.21 -12.38 19.36
CA PHE A 209 15.08 -12.10 17.93
C PHE A 209 14.67 -10.65 17.69
N LEU A 210 13.71 -10.14 18.47
CA LEU A 210 13.17 -8.79 18.31
C LEU A 210 14.03 -7.71 18.95
N LYS A 211 15.03 -8.08 19.75
CA LYS A 211 15.86 -7.14 20.50
C LYS A 211 16.55 -6.13 19.56
N GLY A 212 16.22 -4.85 19.73
CA GLY A 212 16.80 -3.76 18.95
C GLY A 212 16.17 -3.56 17.57
N MET A 213 15.19 -4.38 17.17
CA MET A 213 14.45 -4.13 15.92
C MET A 213 13.55 -2.91 16.08
N PRO A 214 13.65 -1.91 15.19
CA PRO A 214 12.78 -0.74 15.23
C PRO A 214 11.34 -1.11 14.89
N MET A 215 10.38 -0.32 15.38
CA MET A 215 8.95 -0.46 15.06
C MET A 215 8.34 -1.83 15.46
N THR A 216 8.97 -2.54 16.38
CA THR A 216 8.44 -3.79 16.93
C THR A 216 7.96 -3.59 18.36
N GLU A 217 6.89 -4.29 18.70
CA GLU A 217 6.36 -4.39 20.06
C GLU A 217 6.14 -5.85 20.40
N LEU A 218 6.64 -6.29 21.57
CA LEU A 218 6.44 -7.65 22.07
C LEU A 218 5.52 -7.61 23.29
N VAL A 219 4.38 -8.26 23.17
CA VAL A 219 3.43 -8.46 24.26
C VAL A 219 3.56 -9.89 24.80
N ALA A 220 3.89 -9.99 26.08
CA ALA A 220 4.00 -11.24 26.79
C ALA A 220 2.68 -11.64 27.44
N LEU A 221 2.15 -12.82 27.15
CA LEU A 221 0.97 -13.39 27.80
C LEU A 221 1.40 -14.40 28.87
N PRO A 222 1.30 -14.07 30.16
CA PRO A 222 1.90 -14.88 31.24
C PRO A 222 1.36 -16.32 31.32
N ASN A 223 0.09 -16.51 30.98
CA ASN A 223 -0.62 -17.79 31.15
C ASN A 223 -0.79 -18.56 29.84
N ALA A 224 -0.61 -17.93 28.67
CA ALA A 224 -0.82 -18.56 27.39
C ALA A 224 0.30 -19.56 27.03
N GLY A 225 -0.11 -20.74 26.56
CA GLY A 225 0.72 -21.69 25.82
C GLY A 225 0.52 -21.47 24.31
N HIS A 226 1.11 -22.33 23.46
CA HIS A 226 1.03 -22.22 22.01
C HIS A 226 -0.39 -22.26 21.44
N GLY A 227 -1.31 -22.99 22.09
CA GLY A 227 -2.70 -23.12 21.61
C GLY A 227 -3.57 -21.90 21.82
N PHE A 228 -3.18 -20.93 22.65
CA PHE A 228 -3.96 -19.73 22.98
C PHE A 228 -5.44 -20.06 23.33
N LEU A 229 -5.64 -21.16 24.07
CA LEU A 229 -6.96 -21.77 24.28
C LEU A 229 -7.92 -20.91 25.10
N ASN A 230 -7.39 -20.06 25.97
CA ASN A 230 -8.20 -19.20 26.81
C ASN A 230 -8.29 -17.80 26.17
N THR A 231 -9.48 -17.43 25.72
CA THR A 231 -9.74 -16.15 25.05
C THR A 231 -9.41 -14.95 25.94
N GLU A 232 -9.61 -15.04 27.25
CA GLU A 232 -9.30 -13.96 28.18
C GLU A 232 -7.82 -13.62 28.24
N ASP A 233 -6.94 -14.57 27.90
CA ASP A 233 -5.50 -14.33 27.92
C ASP A 233 -5.02 -13.41 26.78
N TRP A 234 -5.70 -13.40 25.63
CA TRP A 234 -5.21 -12.71 24.44
C TRP A 234 -6.10 -11.61 23.88
N ASN A 235 -7.43 -11.61 24.15
CA ASN A 235 -8.36 -10.70 23.50
C ASN A 235 -8.03 -9.21 23.75
N ALA A 236 -7.74 -8.83 24.99
CA ALA A 236 -7.37 -7.46 25.34
C ALA A 236 -6.08 -7.03 24.62
N ALA A 237 -5.05 -7.87 24.65
CA ALA A 237 -3.77 -7.61 23.99
C ALA A 237 -3.92 -7.44 22.47
N LEU A 238 -4.78 -8.27 21.86
CA LEU A 238 -5.05 -8.20 20.41
C LEU A 238 -5.82 -6.93 20.05
N THR A 239 -6.91 -6.59 20.79
CA THR A 239 -7.69 -5.37 20.59
C THR A 239 -6.83 -4.11 20.76
N ASP A 240 -6.06 -4.01 21.85
CA ASP A 240 -5.26 -2.82 22.15
C ASP A 240 -4.15 -2.65 21.11
N GLY A 241 -3.47 -3.73 20.76
CA GLY A 241 -2.43 -3.72 19.74
C GLY A 241 -2.96 -3.35 18.36
N PHE A 242 -4.11 -3.89 17.98
CA PHE A 242 -4.78 -3.53 16.73
C PHE A 242 -5.17 -2.05 16.69
N LYS A 243 -5.84 -1.55 17.72
CA LYS A 243 -6.21 -0.11 17.81
C LYS A 243 -5.00 0.81 17.78
N LYS A 244 -3.91 0.42 18.44
CA LYS A 244 -2.63 1.15 18.40
C LYS A 244 -2.03 1.15 17.00
N MET A 245 -2.05 0.01 16.31
CA MET A 245 -1.56 -0.11 14.93
C MET A 245 -2.37 0.75 13.95
N LEU A 246 -3.69 0.80 14.08
CA LEU A 246 -4.52 1.66 13.22
C LEU A 246 -4.19 3.15 13.38
N LYS A 247 -3.84 3.58 14.59
CA LYS A 247 -3.44 4.97 14.90
C LYS A 247 -1.98 5.27 14.53
N ALA A 248 -1.15 4.25 14.33
CA ALA A 248 0.26 4.46 14.01
C ALA A 248 0.42 5.24 12.69
N PRO A 249 1.31 6.26 12.66
CA PRO A 249 1.57 7.00 11.43
C PRO A 249 2.13 6.09 10.34
N GLY A 250 1.77 6.36 9.10
CA GLY A 250 2.30 5.66 7.93
C GLY A 250 3.81 5.91 7.75
N PHE A 251 4.46 5.14 6.87
CA PHE A 251 5.89 5.29 6.57
C PHE A 251 6.23 6.72 6.12
N THR A 252 5.45 7.26 5.23
CA THR A 252 5.59 8.61 4.69
C THR A 252 5.44 9.69 5.74
N GLU A 253 4.45 9.55 6.64
CA GLU A 253 4.21 10.50 7.73
C GLU A 253 5.35 10.50 8.75
N ARG A 254 5.94 9.33 9.04
CA ARG A 254 7.11 9.19 9.91
C ARG A 254 8.35 9.84 9.30
N LYS A 255 8.65 9.58 8.03
CA LYS A 255 9.76 10.20 7.32
C LYS A 255 9.63 11.73 7.25
N ALA A 256 8.41 12.23 7.04
CA ALA A 256 8.13 13.65 7.09
C ALA A 256 8.34 14.25 8.50
N ALA A 257 8.03 13.51 9.56
CA ALA A 257 8.27 13.95 10.95
C ALA A 257 9.76 13.94 11.31
N GLU A 258 10.53 12.91 10.89
CA GLU A 258 11.99 12.83 11.05
C GLU A 258 12.70 14.01 10.38
N ASN A 259 12.24 14.41 9.18
CA ASN A 259 12.79 15.52 8.43
C ASN A 259 12.44 16.90 9.05
N LYS A 260 11.34 17.01 9.82
CA LYS A 260 10.95 18.28 10.51
C LYS A 260 11.81 18.61 11.73
N THR A 261 12.42 17.62 12.36
CA THR A 261 13.28 17.85 13.54
C THR A 261 14.61 18.54 13.21
N GLY A 262 14.93 18.71 11.92
CA GLY A 262 16.15 19.36 11.44
C GLY A 262 15.99 20.79 10.89
N SER A 263 14.79 21.38 10.84
CA SER A 263 14.59 22.73 10.26
C SER A 263 13.77 23.67 11.14
N ASN A 264 14.36 24.82 11.49
CA ASN A 264 13.68 25.98 12.09
C ASN A 264 12.85 26.70 11.02
N GLN A 265 11.69 26.21 10.63
CA GLN A 265 10.77 26.93 9.75
C GLN A 265 9.41 27.12 10.43
N THR A 266 8.87 28.33 10.28
CA THR A 266 7.54 28.73 10.76
C THR A 266 6.47 27.79 10.17
N PRO A 267 5.49 27.31 10.94
CA PRO A 267 4.44 26.43 10.43
C PRO A 267 3.59 27.17 9.38
N ILE A 268 3.64 26.74 8.12
CA ILE A 268 2.66 27.12 7.12
C ILE A 268 1.38 26.34 7.38
N ALA A 269 0.21 26.96 7.15
CA ALA A 269 -1.09 26.32 7.35
C ALA A 269 -1.12 24.94 6.66
N ALA A 270 -1.62 23.91 7.36
CA ALA A 270 -1.68 22.57 6.80
C ALA A 270 -2.54 22.53 5.53
N TYR A 271 -2.09 21.81 4.50
CA TYR A 271 -2.92 21.50 3.33
C TYR A 271 -4.22 20.82 3.75
N LYS A 272 -5.36 21.41 3.36
CA LYS A 272 -6.71 20.94 3.75
C LYS A 272 -7.42 20.12 2.68
N GLY A 273 -6.74 19.75 1.59
CA GLY A 273 -7.33 18.94 0.52
C GLY A 273 -7.23 17.43 0.77
N ASP A 274 -8.00 16.67 -0.01
CA ASP A 274 -8.16 15.22 0.15
C ASP A 274 -7.15 14.37 -0.66
N LEU A 275 -6.16 15.00 -1.32
CA LEU A 275 -5.17 14.27 -2.09
C LEU A 275 -4.22 13.48 -1.15
N PRO A 276 -3.98 12.20 -1.45
CA PRO A 276 -3.03 11.37 -0.70
C PRO A 276 -1.59 11.71 -1.08
N LEU A 277 -1.03 12.76 -0.48
CA LEU A 277 0.25 13.36 -0.84
C LEU A 277 1.40 12.93 0.07
N THR A 278 2.59 12.87 -0.53
CA THR A 278 3.88 12.64 0.12
C THR A 278 4.86 13.70 -0.33
N LEU A 279 5.42 14.48 0.58
CA LEU A 279 6.41 15.50 0.26
C LEU A 279 7.83 15.02 0.58
N ILE A 280 8.69 14.95 -0.44
CA ILE A 280 10.12 14.69 -0.32
C ILE A 280 10.88 15.99 -0.62
N ARG A 281 11.44 16.60 0.41
CA ARG A 281 12.16 17.86 0.29
C ARG A 281 13.61 17.63 -0.14
N SER A 282 14.10 18.42 -1.08
CA SER A 282 15.54 18.53 -1.28
C SER A 282 16.20 19.26 -0.11
N SER A 283 17.37 18.81 0.29
CA SER A 283 18.20 19.51 1.26
C SER A 283 18.90 20.75 0.67
N GLN A 284 18.90 20.89 -0.65
CA GLN A 284 19.53 21.99 -1.36
C GLN A 284 18.56 23.18 -1.48
N GLN A 285 18.96 24.33 -0.95
CA GLN A 285 18.25 25.58 -1.24
C GLN A 285 18.64 26.07 -2.63
N ASN A 286 17.72 25.97 -3.58
CA ASN A 286 17.93 26.34 -4.97
C ASN A 286 16.61 26.83 -5.62
N LYS A 287 16.71 27.34 -6.85
CA LYS A 287 15.57 27.80 -7.66
C LYS A 287 15.02 26.74 -8.62
N LEU A 288 15.49 25.48 -8.53
CA LEU A 288 14.95 24.42 -9.37
C LEU A 288 13.45 24.23 -9.11
N PRO A 289 12.68 23.83 -10.14
CA PRO A 289 11.25 23.61 -10.02
C PRO A 289 10.88 22.58 -8.95
N MET A 290 9.66 22.67 -8.41
CA MET A 290 9.03 21.57 -7.68
C MET A 290 8.53 20.53 -8.70
N VAL A 291 8.73 19.25 -8.41
CA VAL A 291 8.14 18.14 -9.17
C VAL A 291 6.87 17.68 -8.48
N PHE A 292 5.74 17.69 -9.18
CA PHE A 292 4.54 16.95 -8.79
C PHE A 292 4.53 15.62 -9.54
N MET A 293 4.57 14.50 -8.82
CA MET A 293 4.70 13.17 -9.38
C MET A 293 3.54 12.25 -9.00
N ILE A 294 2.86 11.69 -9.99
CA ILE A 294 1.79 10.70 -9.80
C ILE A 294 2.37 9.30 -9.94
N SER A 295 2.09 8.44 -8.97
CA SER A 295 2.55 7.05 -8.94
C SER A 295 1.87 6.17 -10.01
N GLY A 296 2.34 4.92 -10.15
CA GLY A 296 1.64 3.88 -10.88
C GLY A 296 0.33 3.44 -10.20
N ASP A 297 -0.37 2.50 -10.81
CA ASP A 297 -1.63 1.91 -10.34
C ASP A 297 -1.49 1.14 -9.01
N GLY A 298 -0.29 0.63 -8.71
CA GLY A 298 0.07 0.04 -7.42
C GLY A 298 0.18 1.04 -6.25
N GLY A 299 -0.07 2.33 -6.48
CA GLY A 299 0.06 3.39 -5.47
C GLY A 299 1.50 3.86 -5.27
N TRP A 300 1.75 4.60 -4.18
CA TRP A 300 3.09 5.13 -3.87
C TRP A 300 3.98 4.02 -3.29
N THR A 301 4.71 3.35 -4.17
CA THR A 301 5.55 2.19 -3.88
C THR A 301 6.99 2.57 -3.53
N SER A 302 7.85 1.57 -3.30
CA SER A 302 9.29 1.79 -3.13
C SER A 302 9.97 2.33 -4.38
N PHE A 303 9.41 2.04 -5.58
CA PHE A 303 9.91 2.60 -6.83
C PHE A 303 9.71 4.12 -6.86
N ASP A 304 8.48 4.57 -6.60
CA ASP A 304 8.12 6.00 -6.58
C ASP A 304 8.92 6.75 -5.51
N GLN A 305 9.02 6.16 -4.32
CA GLN A 305 9.77 6.73 -3.19
C GLN A 305 11.25 6.89 -3.52
N SER A 306 11.90 5.84 -4.07
CA SER A 306 13.33 5.89 -4.38
C SER A 306 13.64 6.85 -5.52
N LEU A 307 12.79 6.92 -6.54
CA LEU A 307 12.92 7.90 -7.62
C LEU A 307 12.76 9.33 -7.09
N ALA A 308 11.77 9.57 -6.23
CA ALA A 308 11.57 10.88 -5.62
C ALA A 308 12.75 11.30 -4.73
N GLU A 309 13.33 10.36 -3.97
CA GLU A 309 14.54 10.60 -3.17
C GLU A 309 15.76 10.90 -4.05
N GLU A 310 15.92 10.20 -5.17
CA GLU A 310 16.97 10.47 -6.14
C GLU A 310 16.83 11.89 -6.75
N LEU A 311 15.62 12.28 -7.18
CA LEU A 311 15.37 13.64 -7.68
C LEU A 311 15.61 14.70 -6.59
N ALA A 312 15.24 14.41 -5.34
CA ALA A 312 15.48 15.29 -4.22
C ALA A 312 16.98 15.46 -3.90
N SER A 313 17.77 14.39 -4.04
CA SER A 313 19.24 14.43 -3.91
C SER A 313 19.89 15.36 -4.94
N LYS A 314 19.27 15.45 -6.13
CA LYS A 314 19.68 16.32 -7.24
C LYS A 314 19.11 17.75 -7.15
N GLY A 315 18.42 18.09 -6.09
CA GLY A 315 17.93 19.45 -5.83
C GLY A 315 16.46 19.70 -6.12
N LEU A 316 15.71 18.73 -6.66
CA LEU A 316 14.29 18.85 -6.99
C LEU A 316 13.44 18.36 -5.81
N SER A 317 12.70 19.25 -5.12
CA SER A 317 11.69 18.79 -4.17
C SER A 317 10.54 18.12 -4.90
N VAL A 318 10.10 16.97 -4.42
CA VAL A 318 9.05 16.14 -5.04
C VAL A 318 7.81 16.09 -4.17
N LEU A 319 6.66 16.45 -4.74
CA LEU A 319 5.34 16.24 -4.16
C LEU A 319 4.69 15.04 -4.86
N GLY A 320 4.72 13.89 -4.21
CA GLY A 320 4.17 12.64 -4.73
C GLY A 320 2.68 12.48 -4.44
N MET A 321 1.92 11.93 -5.38
CA MET A 321 0.52 11.57 -5.22
C MET A 321 0.34 10.06 -5.40
N ASP A 322 -0.28 9.41 -4.41
CA ASP A 322 -0.63 7.99 -4.45
C ASP A 322 -1.87 7.80 -5.35
N ALA A 323 -1.63 7.32 -6.58
CA ALA A 323 -2.68 7.13 -7.57
C ALA A 323 -3.73 6.10 -7.12
N GLN A 324 -3.31 5.00 -6.50
CA GLN A 324 -4.21 3.93 -6.08
C GLN A 324 -5.28 4.42 -5.10
N LYS A 325 -4.89 5.26 -4.14
CA LYS A 325 -5.82 5.83 -3.18
C LYS A 325 -6.73 6.87 -3.81
N TYR A 326 -6.20 7.73 -4.65
CA TYR A 326 -6.98 8.82 -5.23
C TYR A 326 -7.97 8.32 -6.28
N PHE A 327 -7.52 7.43 -7.18
CA PHE A 327 -8.33 6.85 -8.25
C PHE A 327 -9.00 5.53 -7.86
N TRP A 328 -9.14 5.27 -6.57
CA TRP A 328 -9.90 4.11 -6.09
C TRP A 328 -11.34 4.09 -6.62
N ASN A 329 -11.96 5.25 -6.72
CA ASN A 329 -13.23 5.47 -7.41
C ASN A 329 -13.00 6.34 -8.63
N ALA A 330 -13.84 6.17 -9.66
CA ALA A 330 -13.79 6.93 -10.88
C ALA A 330 -13.73 8.45 -10.62
N LYS A 331 -12.85 9.12 -11.34
CA LYS A 331 -12.69 10.58 -11.39
C LYS A 331 -12.83 11.06 -12.83
N THR A 332 -12.95 12.37 -13.01
CA THR A 332 -12.79 12.99 -14.32
C THR A 332 -11.47 13.76 -14.40
N PRO A 333 -10.95 14.01 -15.61
CA PRO A 333 -9.78 14.87 -15.79
C PRO A 333 -9.94 16.23 -15.13
N ASP A 334 -11.15 16.84 -15.20
CA ASP A 334 -11.42 18.14 -14.58
C ASP A 334 -11.44 18.12 -13.07
N GLN A 335 -12.02 17.05 -12.46
CA GLN A 335 -12.00 16.87 -11.00
C GLN A 335 -10.56 16.72 -10.50
N THR A 336 -9.78 15.87 -11.18
CA THR A 336 -8.39 15.62 -10.85
C THR A 336 -7.54 16.89 -10.97
N SER A 337 -7.67 17.61 -12.08
CA SER A 337 -6.92 18.84 -12.30
C SER A 337 -7.24 19.92 -11.25
N ARG A 338 -8.51 20.09 -10.86
CA ARG A 338 -8.88 21.02 -9.77
C ARG A 338 -8.25 20.66 -8.45
N ALA A 339 -8.32 19.37 -8.06
CA ALA A 339 -7.72 18.91 -6.81
C ALA A 339 -6.20 19.10 -6.79
N VAL A 340 -5.54 18.75 -7.90
CA VAL A 340 -4.08 18.93 -8.06
C VAL A 340 -3.70 20.41 -8.05
N SER A 341 -4.46 21.29 -8.71
CA SER A 341 -4.18 22.72 -8.73
C SER A 341 -4.12 23.33 -7.32
N LEU A 342 -5.08 22.98 -6.45
CA LEU A 342 -5.10 23.44 -5.07
C LEU A 342 -3.86 22.95 -4.28
N ALA A 343 -3.40 21.74 -4.53
CA ALA A 343 -2.19 21.22 -3.92
C ALA A 343 -0.94 21.95 -4.45
N LEU A 344 -0.86 22.17 -5.74
CA LEU A 344 0.26 22.89 -6.35
C LEU A 344 0.39 24.32 -5.81
N GLU A 345 -0.71 25.08 -5.72
CA GLU A 345 -0.72 26.43 -5.15
C GLU A 345 -0.18 26.45 -3.72
N HIS A 346 -0.67 25.50 -2.89
CA HIS A 346 -0.23 25.39 -1.51
C HIS A 346 1.27 25.08 -1.40
N TYR A 347 1.74 24.02 -2.08
CA TYR A 347 3.10 23.52 -1.91
C TYR A 347 4.15 24.36 -2.66
N LEU A 348 3.82 25.02 -3.76
CA LEU A 348 4.70 26.01 -4.38
C LEU A 348 4.97 27.17 -3.41
N SER A 349 3.93 27.67 -2.75
CA SER A 349 4.06 28.70 -1.72
C SER A 349 4.86 28.19 -0.52
N GLU A 350 4.56 26.99 -0.02
CA GLU A 350 5.25 26.39 1.13
C GLU A 350 6.75 26.18 0.89
N LEU A 351 7.11 25.79 -0.33
CA LEU A 351 8.49 25.52 -0.71
C LEU A 351 9.23 26.75 -1.26
N GLY A 352 8.55 27.89 -1.42
CA GLY A 352 9.10 29.09 -2.05
C GLY A 352 9.55 28.83 -3.49
N LYS A 353 8.78 28.01 -4.26
CA LYS A 353 9.10 27.65 -5.63
C LYS A 353 8.20 28.42 -6.62
N GLU A 354 8.81 28.95 -7.67
CA GLU A 354 8.11 29.70 -8.72
C GLU A 354 7.72 28.84 -9.92
N ASN A 355 8.37 27.69 -10.07
CA ASN A 355 8.19 26.82 -11.24
C ASN A 355 7.85 25.39 -10.80
N LEU A 356 7.14 24.68 -11.66
CA LEU A 356 6.73 23.31 -11.43
C LEU A 356 6.99 22.41 -12.65
N ILE A 357 7.12 21.13 -12.39
CA ILE A 357 7.15 20.04 -13.36
C ILE A 357 6.03 19.08 -12.99
N LEU A 358 5.25 18.64 -13.98
CA LEU A 358 4.34 17.52 -13.80
C LEU A 358 5.01 16.25 -14.30
N ALA A 359 5.07 15.24 -13.45
CA ALA A 359 5.62 13.93 -13.76
C ALA A 359 4.65 12.83 -13.39
N GLY A 360 4.76 11.68 -14.00
CA GLY A 360 4.02 10.48 -13.64
C GLY A 360 4.74 9.23 -14.07
N TYR A 361 4.43 8.14 -13.40
CA TYR A 361 4.94 6.81 -13.73
C TYR A 361 3.78 5.87 -14.08
N SER A 362 3.93 5.08 -15.17
CA SER A 362 2.96 4.08 -15.61
C SER A 362 1.53 4.68 -15.73
N PHE A 363 0.60 4.28 -14.87
CA PHE A 363 -0.74 4.87 -14.78
C PHE A 363 -0.68 6.41 -14.67
N GLY A 364 0.12 6.93 -13.71
CA GLY A 364 0.29 8.36 -13.51
C GLY A 364 0.88 9.08 -14.72
N ALA A 365 1.75 8.42 -15.49
CA ALA A 365 2.34 8.96 -16.71
C ALA A 365 1.30 9.24 -17.80
N SER A 366 0.25 8.41 -17.84
CA SER A 366 -0.88 8.58 -18.75
C SER A 366 -1.85 9.67 -18.30
N ILE A 367 -1.88 10.00 -17.00
CA ILE A 367 -2.77 11.00 -16.38
C ILE A 367 -2.23 12.43 -16.49
N VAL A 368 -0.92 12.66 -16.31
CA VAL A 368 -0.33 14.01 -16.23
C VAL A 368 -0.61 14.93 -17.42
N PRO A 369 -0.71 14.47 -18.69
CA PRO A 369 -1.05 15.35 -19.79
C PRO A 369 -2.44 16.00 -19.69
N PHE A 370 -3.40 15.25 -19.13
CA PHE A 370 -4.76 15.75 -18.92
C PHE A 370 -4.82 16.83 -17.84
N ILE A 371 -4.02 16.66 -16.77
CA ILE A 371 -3.89 17.65 -15.70
C ILE A 371 -3.25 18.92 -16.26
N ALA A 372 -2.12 18.79 -16.97
CA ALA A 372 -1.37 19.91 -17.54
C ALA A 372 -2.24 20.81 -18.43
N ASN A 373 -3.07 20.20 -19.30
CA ASN A 373 -3.98 20.94 -20.17
C ASN A 373 -5.07 21.72 -19.42
N ARG A 374 -5.43 21.29 -18.22
CA ARG A 374 -6.53 21.83 -17.41
C ARG A 374 -6.08 22.69 -16.22
N LEU A 375 -4.78 22.91 -16.06
CA LEU A 375 -4.28 23.83 -15.04
C LEU A 375 -4.83 25.24 -15.26
N PRO A 376 -5.10 26.01 -14.19
CA PRO A 376 -5.35 27.45 -14.26
C PRO A 376 -4.20 28.20 -14.96
N VAL A 377 -4.50 29.33 -15.57
CA VAL A 377 -3.53 30.09 -16.39
C VAL A 377 -2.25 30.41 -15.61
N HIS A 378 -2.35 30.79 -14.34
CA HIS A 378 -1.19 31.12 -13.52
C HIS A 378 -0.29 29.89 -13.25
N LEU A 379 -0.85 28.70 -13.01
CA LEU A 379 -0.05 27.47 -12.87
C LEU A 379 0.52 26.99 -14.21
N LYS A 380 -0.21 27.18 -15.31
CA LYS A 380 0.34 26.91 -16.66
C LYS A 380 1.57 27.73 -16.97
N SER A 381 1.60 29.01 -16.56
CA SER A 381 2.78 29.88 -16.79
C SER A 381 4.00 29.43 -15.96
N GLN A 382 3.77 28.73 -14.85
CA GLN A 382 4.82 28.16 -13.98
C GLN A 382 5.27 26.77 -14.43
N LEU A 383 4.49 26.09 -15.29
CA LEU A 383 4.78 24.73 -15.76
C LEU A 383 5.95 24.75 -16.74
N LYS A 384 7.06 24.08 -16.41
CA LYS A 384 8.29 24.01 -17.22
C LYS A 384 8.41 22.74 -18.04
N ALA A 385 7.90 21.62 -17.53
CA ALA A 385 7.96 20.36 -18.25
C ALA A 385 6.79 19.42 -17.84
N VAL A 386 6.45 18.51 -18.76
CA VAL A 386 5.62 17.33 -18.50
C VAL A 386 6.44 16.10 -18.86
N VAL A 387 6.67 15.22 -17.87
CA VAL A 387 7.50 14.03 -18.03
C VAL A 387 6.68 12.79 -17.70
N SER A 388 6.52 11.92 -18.69
CA SER A 388 5.75 10.68 -18.59
C SER A 388 6.72 9.48 -18.64
N LEU A 389 6.86 8.76 -17.51
CA LEU A 389 7.69 7.56 -17.39
C LEU A 389 6.82 6.34 -17.70
N SER A 390 7.10 5.64 -18.80
CA SER A 390 6.36 4.46 -19.29
C SER A 390 4.85 4.69 -19.46
N PRO A 391 4.40 5.74 -20.20
CA PRO A 391 2.97 5.99 -20.41
C PRO A 391 2.34 4.97 -21.37
N ASP A 392 1.01 4.76 -21.24
CA ASP A 392 0.20 4.06 -22.22
C ASP A 392 -0.42 5.04 -23.22
N VAL A 393 -1.03 4.51 -24.30
CA VAL A 393 -1.76 5.28 -25.32
C VAL A 393 -3.16 5.69 -24.90
N THR A 394 -3.67 5.05 -23.85
CA THR A 394 -4.95 5.35 -23.18
C THR A 394 -4.73 5.64 -21.72
N ALA A 395 -5.64 6.40 -21.12
CA ALA A 395 -5.68 6.67 -19.69
C ALA A 395 -7.06 6.31 -19.15
N ASP A 396 -7.09 5.79 -17.96
CA ASP A 396 -8.28 5.64 -17.14
C ASP A 396 -8.16 6.53 -15.90
N PHE A 397 -9.27 7.01 -15.39
CA PHE A 397 -9.31 7.81 -14.17
C PHE A 397 -9.93 7.01 -13.01
N GLU A 398 -9.82 5.70 -13.08
CA GLU A 398 -10.16 4.72 -12.04
C GLU A 398 -9.14 3.59 -12.03
N ILE A 399 -8.82 3.06 -10.85
CA ILE A 399 -8.01 1.85 -10.71
C ILE A 399 -8.89 0.63 -10.95
N HIS A 400 -8.59 -0.13 -12.00
CA HIS A 400 -9.23 -1.40 -12.31
C HIS A 400 -8.30 -2.57 -12.01
N LEU A 401 -8.85 -3.61 -11.39
CA LEU A 401 -8.15 -4.87 -11.17
C LEU A 401 -8.46 -5.80 -12.35
N VAL A 402 -7.71 -5.66 -13.43
CA VAL A 402 -8.05 -6.16 -14.77
C VAL A 402 -7.99 -7.68 -14.94
N ASP A 403 -7.30 -8.44 -14.09
CA ASP A 403 -6.94 -9.81 -14.44
C ASP A 403 -7.64 -10.95 -13.70
N LEU A 404 -8.66 -10.70 -12.89
CA LEU A 404 -9.27 -11.81 -12.13
C LEU A 404 -10.69 -12.20 -12.52
N LEU A 405 -11.39 -11.44 -13.36
CA LEU A 405 -12.80 -11.72 -13.68
C LEU A 405 -13.22 -11.45 -15.13
N ASN A 406 -12.38 -11.49 -16.15
CA ASN A 406 -12.79 -11.33 -17.56
C ASN A 406 -13.76 -10.15 -17.80
N PHE A 407 -13.53 -8.99 -17.22
CA PHE A 407 -14.32 -7.81 -17.50
C PHE A 407 -13.63 -6.96 -18.57
N SER A 408 -14.36 -6.77 -19.66
CA SER A 408 -14.02 -5.91 -20.78
C SER A 408 -13.60 -4.50 -20.32
N SER A 409 -12.62 -3.93 -21.04
CA SER A 409 -12.23 -2.51 -20.98
C SER A 409 -13.43 -1.60 -20.71
N SER A 410 -13.25 -0.62 -19.81
CA SER A 410 -14.23 0.43 -19.56
C SER A 410 -14.53 1.18 -20.87
N LYS A 411 -15.79 1.58 -21.06
CA LYS A 411 -16.26 2.25 -22.29
C LYS A 411 -15.66 3.65 -22.52
N ASP A 412 -14.88 4.19 -21.58
CA ASP A 412 -14.47 5.59 -21.56
C ASP A 412 -12.94 5.78 -21.44
N ASP A 413 -12.16 5.05 -22.27
CA ASP A 413 -10.71 5.26 -22.35
C ASP A 413 -10.37 6.64 -22.92
N TYR A 414 -9.72 7.48 -22.14
CA TYR A 414 -9.19 8.77 -22.56
C TYR A 414 -7.93 8.59 -23.44
N LYS A 415 -7.85 9.26 -24.58
CA LYS A 415 -6.72 9.13 -25.52
C LYS A 415 -5.55 10.03 -25.11
N VAL A 416 -4.41 9.45 -24.76
CA VAL A 416 -3.21 10.16 -24.26
C VAL A 416 -2.53 10.97 -25.36
N ILE A 417 -2.34 10.39 -26.55
CA ILE A 417 -1.63 11.04 -27.65
C ILE A 417 -2.24 12.40 -28.05
N PRO A 418 -3.57 12.52 -28.29
CA PRO A 418 -4.18 13.81 -28.58
C PRO A 418 -4.00 14.82 -27.44
N GLU A 419 -4.02 14.34 -26.19
CA GLU A 419 -3.87 15.21 -25.02
C GLU A 419 -2.44 15.74 -24.88
N MET A 420 -1.43 14.91 -25.16
CA MET A 420 -0.02 15.36 -25.23
C MET A 420 0.21 16.39 -26.33
N LYS A 421 -0.39 16.22 -27.50
CA LYS A 421 -0.27 17.19 -28.62
C LYS A 421 -0.83 18.57 -28.28
N LYS A 422 -1.85 18.66 -27.42
CA LYS A 422 -2.41 19.94 -26.96
C LYS A 422 -1.47 20.76 -26.08
N LEU A 423 -0.40 20.15 -25.55
CA LEU A 423 0.56 20.83 -24.69
C LEU A 423 1.53 21.75 -25.47
N MET A 424 1.63 21.60 -26.78
CA MET A 424 2.50 22.45 -27.60
C MET A 424 2.21 23.95 -27.36
N PRO A 425 3.23 24.83 -27.26
CA PRO A 425 4.64 24.60 -27.59
C PRO A 425 5.47 23.92 -26.47
N LEU A 426 4.90 23.67 -25.29
CA LEU A 426 5.57 22.84 -24.26
C LEU A 426 5.66 21.41 -24.79
N VAL A 427 6.87 20.92 -25.05
CA VAL A 427 7.10 19.57 -25.59
C VAL A 427 7.08 18.53 -24.44
N PRO A 428 6.01 17.72 -24.32
CA PRO A 428 5.98 16.66 -23.33
C PRO A 428 6.99 15.57 -23.68
N VAL A 429 7.66 15.00 -22.67
CA VAL A 429 8.67 13.97 -22.86
C VAL A 429 8.14 12.64 -22.34
N SER A 430 8.24 11.59 -23.16
CA SER A 430 7.95 10.21 -22.76
C SER A 430 9.24 9.42 -22.62
N ILE A 431 9.50 8.86 -21.43
CA ILE A 431 10.69 8.05 -21.15
C ILE A 431 10.24 6.59 -21.02
N PHE A 432 10.88 5.69 -21.77
CA PHE A 432 10.60 4.25 -21.77
C PHE A 432 11.84 3.43 -21.46
N GLY A 433 11.67 2.28 -20.82
CA GLY A 433 12.70 1.25 -20.75
C GLY A 433 12.93 0.60 -22.13
N THR A 434 14.18 0.26 -22.46
CA THR A 434 14.48 -0.42 -23.73
C THR A 434 13.85 -1.82 -23.83
N GLY A 435 13.60 -2.48 -22.68
CA GLY A 435 12.91 -3.77 -22.59
C GLY A 435 11.41 -3.70 -22.71
N GLU A 436 10.80 -2.50 -22.66
CA GLU A 436 9.36 -2.32 -22.89
C GLU A 436 8.98 -2.53 -24.36
N GLY A 437 7.74 -2.90 -24.60
CA GLY A 437 7.23 -3.22 -25.94
C GLY A 437 7.44 -2.12 -26.97
N ALA A 438 8.22 -2.39 -28.02
CA ALA A 438 8.52 -1.43 -29.10
C ALA A 438 7.25 -0.88 -29.76
N LYS A 439 6.14 -1.61 -29.75
CA LYS A 439 4.87 -1.22 -30.36
C LYS A 439 4.30 0.05 -29.71
N ILE A 440 4.29 0.15 -28.37
CA ILE A 440 3.78 1.33 -27.66
C ILE A 440 4.66 2.54 -27.98
N ARG A 441 5.99 2.42 -27.84
CA ARG A 441 6.95 3.49 -28.17
C ARG A 441 6.76 4.03 -29.56
N SER A 442 6.57 3.13 -30.56
CA SER A 442 6.37 3.51 -31.97
C SER A 442 5.15 4.38 -32.16
N VAL A 443 4.09 4.20 -31.38
CA VAL A 443 2.89 5.06 -31.46
C VAL A 443 3.25 6.51 -31.08
N PHE A 444 4.02 6.72 -30.01
CA PHE A 444 4.45 8.05 -29.59
C PHE A 444 5.35 8.71 -30.66
N VAL A 445 6.38 8.00 -31.13
CA VAL A 445 7.31 8.48 -32.17
C VAL A 445 6.58 8.81 -33.47
N ASN A 446 5.71 7.92 -33.95
CA ASN A 446 4.95 8.11 -35.20
C ASN A 446 3.95 9.27 -35.12
N ASN A 447 3.61 9.70 -33.91
CA ASN A 447 2.77 10.87 -33.68
C ASN A 447 3.56 12.15 -33.41
N GLY A 448 4.89 12.15 -33.59
CA GLY A 448 5.76 13.30 -33.45
C GLY A 448 6.01 13.75 -32.01
N LEU A 449 5.79 12.88 -31.03
CA LEU A 449 6.08 13.14 -29.62
C LEU A 449 7.55 12.83 -29.30
N LYS A 450 8.13 13.58 -28.37
CA LYS A 450 9.50 13.35 -27.89
C LYS A 450 9.55 12.07 -27.05
N VAL A 451 10.39 11.12 -27.46
CA VAL A 451 10.60 9.84 -26.80
C VAL A 451 12.07 9.68 -26.45
N VAL A 452 12.32 9.38 -25.20
CA VAL A 452 13.65 9.02 -24.68
C VAL A 452 13.62 7.56 -24.22
N THR A 453 14.70 6.83 -24.45
CA THR A 453 14.81 5.45 -23.97
C THR A 453 16.04 5.30 -23.08
N ILE A 454 15.86 4.59 -21.98
CA ILE A 454 16.95 4.20 -21.08
C ILE A 454 16.97 2.67 -20.91
N PRO A 455 18.11 2.04 -20.60
CA PRO A 455 18.15 0.62 -20.34
C PRO A 455 17.16 0.19 -19.25
N GLY A 456 16.59 -1.00 -19.39
CA GLY A 456 15.74 -1.63 -18.38
C GLY A 456 14.35 -2.02 -18.88
N ASP A 457 13.60 -2.68 -17.99
CA ASP A 457 12.21 -3.08 -18.14
C ASP A 457 11.26 -1.90 -17.89
N HIS A 458 9.98 -2.20 -17.61
CA HIS A 458 8.96 -1.20 -17.22
C HIS A 458 9.32 -0.43 -15.94
N HIS A 459 10.14 -1.03 -15.05
CA HIS A 459 10.67 -0.41 -13.83
C HIS A 459 12.11 0.09 -14.01
N PHE A 460 12.62 0.16 -15.26
CA PHE A 460 13.96 0.65 -15.61
C PHE A 460 15.09 -0.08 -14.83
N ASP A 461 14.92 -1.37 -14.56
CA ASP A 461 15.80 -2.21 -13.72
C ASP A 461 16.09 -1.59 -12.33
N LYS A 462 15.25 -0.63 -11.90
CA LYS A 462 15.40 0.17 -10.67
C LYS A 462 16.69 0.98 -10.60
N ASP A 463 17.22 1.37 -11.76
CA ASP A 463 18.39 2.25 -11.86
C ASP A 463 17.94 3.73 -11.74
N TYR A 464 17.65 4.12 -10.51
CA TYR A 464 17.10 5.45 -10.20
C TYR A 464 18.07 6.58 -10.60
N GLU A 465 19.37 6.34 -10.56
CA GLU A 465 20.38 7.31 -10.99
C GLU A 465 20.25 7.64 -12.47
N LYS A 466 20.11 6.61 -13.33
CA LYS A 466 19.90 6.79 -14.78
C LYS A 466 18.56 7.45 -15.09
N ILE A 467 17.48 7.06 -14.36
CA ILE A 467 16.19 7.71 -14.52
C ILE A 467 16.29 9.19 -14.15
N GLY A 468 16.89 9.50 -13.00
CA GLY A 468 17.08 10.87 -12.50
C GLY A 468 17.95 11.72 -13.42
N ALA A 469 19.02 11.13 -13.99
CA ALA A 469 19.86 11.82 -14.97
C ALA A 469 19.13 12.14 -16.27
N ALA A 470 18.37 11.17 -16.82
CA ALA A 470 17.53 11.38 -18.00
C ALA A 470 16.47 12.43 -17.74
N PHE A 471 15.79 12.36 -16.58
CA PHE A 471 14.78 13.34 -16.17
C PHE A 471 15.36 14.76 -16.12
N LEU A 472 16.50 14.95 -15.43
CA LEU A 472 17.16 16.26 -15.31
C LEU A 472 17.57 16.82 -16.67
N LYS A 473 18.17 15.99 -17.54
CA LYS A 473 18.53 16.42 -18.89
C LYS A 473 17.36 16.99 -19.65
N GLU A 474 16.21 16.32 -19.59
CA GLU A 474 15.01 16.69 -20.34
C GLU A 474 14.28 17.95 -19.82
N ILE A 475 14.57 18.38 -18.59
CA ILE A 475 13.98 19.58 -17.99
C ILE A 475 14.93 20.77 -17.99
N MET A 476 16.22 20.55 -18.27
CA MET A 476 17.24 21.61 -18.30
C MET A 476 17.61 22.07 -19.72
N ASP A 477 17.31 21.21 -20.72
CA ASP A 477 17.41 21.52 -22.16
C ASP A 477 16.14 22.31 -22.64
#